data_a48f57646bf06009dc5b65786492abb7
#
_entry.id   a48f57646bf06009dc5b65786492abb7
#
_cell.length_a   1.000
_cell.length_b   1.000
_cell.length_c   1.000
_cell.angle_alpha   90.00
_cell.angle_beta   90.00
_cell.angle_gamma   90.00
#
_symmetry.space_group_name_H-M   'P 1'
#
loop_
_entity.id
_entity.type
_entity.pdbx_description
1 polymer ?
#
loop_
_entity_poly.entity_id
_entity_poly.type
_entity_poly.pdbx_seq_one_letter_code
_entity_poly.pdbx_strand_id
1 'polypeptide(L)'
;MMNNLDVSAVTSPVDMEHRFFELSLDLLCFADFSGHFRRLNRAWETTLGFSRGELMSRPSIEFVHPEDRDRTLEQNRGVKSGGQARSFENRYLCKDGSWRWLLWNATADLDRRVIYSVARDVTARKAAEAERERLVLELQAALAEVKTLRAYLPICSYCRKIRDDENYWQNVESYITTHTGTQFSHGICPSCYTTVMEQHLAKQAAGHPAPDGGA
;
A
#
# COMPACT_ATOMS: atom_id res chain seq x y z
N MET A 1 -37.37 -35.65 13.74
CA MET A 1 -38.44 -35.19 12.82
C MET A 1 -38.08 -33.78 12.41
N MET A 2 -37.36 -33.60 11.30
CA MET A 2 -37.04 -32.28 10.74
C MET A 2 -38.24 -31.81 9.92
N ASN A 3 -38.85 -30.71 10.35
CA ASN A 3 -39.92 -30.06 9.59
C ASN A 3 -39.38 -29.63 8.23
N ASN A 4 -39.84 -30.28 7.18
CA ASN A 4 -39.74 -29.80 5.81
C ASN A 4 -40.59 -28.52 5.74
N LEU A 5 -39.96 -27.35 5.85
CA LEU A 5 -40.61 -26.08 5.57
C LEU A 5 -40.95 -26.11 4.07
N ASP A 6 -42.23 -26.15 3.78
CA ASP A 6 -42.79 -26.09 2.44
C ASP A 6 -42.44 -24.75 1.79
N VAL A 7 -41.38 -24.74 1.01
CA VAL A 7 -40.89 -23.56 0.28
C VAL A 7 -41.89 -23.17 -0.83
N SER A 8 -42.86 -24.04 -1.17
CA SER A 8 -43.85 -23.78 -2.21
C SER A 8 -44.96 -22.81 -1.82
N ALA A 9 -45.11 -22.50 -0.50
CA ALA A 9 -46.11 -21.53 -0.01
C ALA A 9 -45.58 -20.09 0.02
N VAL A 10 -44.34 -19.84 -0.33
CA VAL A 10 -43.70 -18.55 -0.25
C VAL A 10 -43.40 -18.03 -1.65
N THR A 11 -44.26 -17.12 -2.14
CA THR A 11 -43.91 -16.03 -3.02
C THR A 11 -44.09 -16.25 -4.52
N SER A 12 -44.88 -15.39 -5.09
CA SER A 12 -44.89 -15.17 -6.54
C SER A 12 -43.49 -14.73 -7.01
N PRO A 13 -43.09 -14.99 -8.25
CA PRO A 13 -41.80 -14.51 -8.78
C PRO A 13 -41.57 -13.02 -8.54
N VAL A 14 -42.61 -12.20 -8.60
CA VAL A 14 -42.57 -10.75 -8.32
C VAL A 14 -42.23 -10.45 -6.87
N ASP A 15 -42.73 -11.24 -5.91
CA ASP A 15 -42.37 -11.08 -4.50
C ASP A 15 -40.91 -11.45 -4.24
N MET A 16 -40.40 -12.48 -4.91
CA MET A 16 -38.99 -12.88 -4.79
C MET A 16 -38.05 -11.81 -5.35
N GLU A 17 -38.36 -11.23 -6.51
CA GLU A 17 -37.58 -10.13 -7.09
C GLU A 17 -37.58 -8.91 -6.16
N HIS A 18 -38.76 -8.54 -5.63
CA HIS A 18 -38.87 -7.43 -4.69
C HIS A 18 -38.04 -7.68 -3.41
N ARG A 19 -38.17 -8.87 -2.83
CA ARG A 19 -37.39 -9.23 -1.61
C ARG A 19 -35.89 -9.27 -1.88
N PHE A 20 -35.45 -9.85 -3.01
CA PHE A 20 -34.05 -9.85 -3.40
C PHE A 20 -33.50 -8.43 -3.53
N PHE A 21 -34.25 -7.53 -4.16
CA PHE A 21 -33.87 -6.12 -4.28
C PHE A 21 -33.77 -5.44 -2.90
N GLU A 22 -34.78 -5.60 -2.05
CA GLU A 22 -34.87 -4.91 -0.76
C GLU A 22 -33.90 -5.48 0.29
N LEU A 23 -33.61 -6.80 0.27
CA LEU A 23 -32.75 -7.46 1.26
C LEU A 23 -31.26 -7.44 0.90
N SER A 24 -30.91 -7.00 -0.30
CA SER A 24 -29.50 -6.85 -0.69
C SER A 24 -28.78 -5.88 0.24
N LEU A 25 -27.59 -6.28 0.70
CA LEU A 25 -26.71 -5.42 1.48
C LEU A 25 -25.97 -4.40 0.61
N ASP A 26 -25.81 -4.69 -0.68
CA ASP A 26 -25.32 -3.72 -1.64
C ASP A 26 -26.41 -2.72 -2.01
N LEU A 27 -26.01 -1.49 -2.32
CA LEU A 27 -26.90 -0.41 -2.71
C LEU A 27 -27.38 -0.63 -4.15
N LEU A 28 -28.61 -1.10 -4.31
CA LEU A 28 -29.21 -1.32 -5.63
C LEU A 28 -30.03 -0.10 -6.03
N CYS A 29 -29.87 0.35 -7.27
CA CYS A 29 -30.66 1.46 -7.79
C CYS A 29 -30.96 1.36 -9.28
N PHE A 30 -32.06 1.99 -9.66
CA PHE A 30 -32.39 2.37 -11.03
C PHE A 30 -32.37 3.88 -11.13
N ALA A 31 -31.70 4.41 -12.16
CA ALA A 31 -31.66 5.84 -12.44
C ALA A 31 -32.08 6.09 -13.88
N ASP A 32 -32.68 7.25 -14.15
CA ASP A 32 -32.91 7.67 -15.51
C ASP A 32 -31.73 8.39 -16.14
N PHE A 33 -31.81 8.70 -17.42
CA PHE A 33 -30.76 9.40 -18.15
C PHE A 33 -30.64 10.89 -17.76
N SER A 34 -31.60 11.45 -17.00
CA SER A 34 -31.49 12.78 -16.40
C SER A 34 -30.60 12.76 -15.13
N GLY A 35 -30.32 11.58 -14.60
CA GLY A 35 -29.47 11.39 -13.42
C GLY A 35 -30.24 11.32 -12.10
N HIS A 36 -31.59 11.21 -12.16
CA HIS A 36 -32.40 11.00 -10.97
C HIS A 36 -32.55 9.52 -10.66
N PHE A 37 -32.48 9.18 -9.39
CA PHE A 37 -32.87 7.86 -8.93
C PHE A 37 -34.37 7.64 -9.09
N ARG A 38 -34.75 6.48 -9.60
CA ARG A 38 -36.15 6.07 -9.81
C ARG A 38 -36.56 4.97 -8.85
N ARG A 39 -35.64 4.15 -8.42
CA ARG A 39 -35.85 3.14 -7.38
C ARG A 39 -34.56 2.89 -6.62
N LEU A 40 -34.69 2.77 -5.31
CA LEU A 40 -33.59 2.51 -4.37
C LEU A 40 -34.02 1.41 -3.42
N ASN A 41 -33.13 0.47 -3.08
CA ASN A 41 -33.38 -0.50 -2.04
C ASN A 41 -33.10 0.09 -0.65
N ARG A 42 -33.41 -0.69 0.40
CA ARG A 42 -33.24 -0.25 1.80
C ARG A 42 -31.81 0.08 2.17
N ALA A 43 -30.81 -0.56 1.52
CA ALA A 43 -29.40 -0.32 1.82
C ALA A 43 -29.00 1.15 1.68
N TRP A 44 -29.63 1.92 0.80
CA TRP A 44 -29.37 3.35 0.64
C TRP A 44 -29.67 4.16 1.90
N GLU A 45 -30.80 3.86 2.55
CA GLU A 45 -31.19 4.54 3.80
C GLU A 45 -30.26 4.21 4.94
N THR A 46 -29.89 2.92 5.08
CA THR A 46 -29.00 2.47 6.15
C THR A 46 -27.56 2.93 5.97
N THR A 47 -27.09 3.09 4.72
CA THR A 47 -25.72 3.48 4.42
C THR A 47 -25.51 4.99 4.44
N LEU A 48 -26.40 5.76 3.80
CA LEU A 48 -26.24 7.21 3.66
C LEU A 48 -27.07 8.02 4.67
N GLY A 49 -28.04 7.40 5.34
CA GLY A 49 -28.89 8.05 6.34
C GLY A 49 -29.99 8.96 5.77
N PHE A 50 -30.05 9.19 4.46
CA PHE A 50 -31.17 9.89 3.79
C PHE A 50 -32.32 8.92 3.54
N SER A 51 -33.55 9.40 3.60
CA SER A 51 -34.69 8.63 3.10
C SER A 51 -34.59 8.46 1.58
N ARG A 52 -35.20 7.40 1.04
CA ARG A 52 -35.26 7.20 -0.41
C ARG A 52 -35.94 8.37 -1.13
N GLY A 53 -36.95 8.98 -0.51
CA GLY A 53 -37.62 10.18 -1.02
C GLY A 53 -36.67 11.36 -1.17
N GLU A 54 -35.84 11.63 -0.17
CA GLU A 54 -34.81 12.69 -0.22
C GLU A 54 -33.79 12.41 -1.35
N LEU A 55 -33.34 11.16 -1.50
CA LEU A 55 -32.38 10.78 -2.55
C LEU A 55 -32.95 10.87 -3.96
N MET A 56 -34.26 10.59 -4.13
CA MET A 56 -34.95 10.66 -5.43
C MET A 56 -35.40 12.07 -5.80
N SER A 57 -35.42 13.01 -4.84
CA SER A 57 -35.95 14.37 -5.06
C SER A 57 -35.02 15.27 -5.87
N ARG A 58 -33.79 14.91 -6.04
CA ARG A 58 -32.76 15.69 -6.75
C ARG A 58 -31.77 14.79 -7.49
N PRO A 59 -30.99 15.34 -8.45
CA PRO A 59 -30.03 14.57 -9.23
C PRO A 59 -28.99 13.89 -8.34
N SER A 60 -28.63 12.64 -8.63
CA SER A 60 -27.66 11.85 -7.90
C SER A 60 -26.27 12.51 -7.78
N ILE A 61 -25.91 13.35 -8.76
CA ILE A 61 -24.62 14.07 -8.77
C ILE A 61 -24.49 15.09 -7.63
N GLU A 62 -25.59 15.55 -7.07
CA GLU A 62 -25.58 16.49 -5.94
C GLU A 62 -25.06 15.85 -4.65
N PHE A 63 -25.26 14.53 -4.52
CA PHE A 63 -24.71 13.75 -3.40
C PHE A 63 -23.24 13.35 -3.59
N VAL A 64 -22.69 13.54 -4.78
CA VAL A 64 -21.29 13.21 -5.07
C VAL A 64 -20.37 14.33 -4.57
N HIS A 65 -19.24 13.92 -3.97
CA HIS A 65 -18.21 14.84 -3.53
C HIS A 65 -17.76 15.77 -4.66
N PRO A 66 -17.60 17.09 -4.42
CA PRO A 66 -17.29 18.06 -5.48
C PRO A 66 -16.13 17.64 -6.38
N GLU A 67 -15.03 17.15 -5.84
CA GLU A 67 -13.86 16.69 -6.59
C GLU A 67 -14.13 15.46 -7.47
N ASP A 68 -15.16 14.67 -7.17
CA ASP A 68 -15.47 13.44 -7.91
C ASP A 68 -16.54 13.67 -8.98
N ARG A 69 -17.17 14.86 -9.06
CA ARG A 69 -18.32 15.14 -9.92
C ARG A 69 -17.99 15.03 -11.39
N ASP A 70 -16.91 15.65 -11.85
CA ASP A 70 -16.56 15.66 -13.27
C ASP A 70 -16.27 14.24 -13.77
N ARG A 71 -15.51 13.47 -13.01
CA ARG A 71 -15.21 12.07 -13.30
C ARG A 71 -16.48 11.20 -13.29
N THR A 72 -17.40 11.47 -12.38
CA THR A 72 -18.69 10.76 -12.30
C THR A 72 -19.58 11.07 -13.50
N LEU A 73 -19.65 12.35 -13.92
CA LEU A 73 -20.41 12.75 -15.10
C LEU A 73 -19.85 12.14 -16.39
N GLU A 74 -18.55 12.05 -16.52
CA GLU A 74 -17.88 11.40 -17.66
C GLU A 74 -18.20 9.91 -17.70
N GLN A 75 -18.07 9.21 -16.56
CA GLN A 75 -18.42 7.80 -16.44
C GLN A 75 -19.90 7.56 -16.81
N ASN A 76 -20.81 8.41 -16.32
CA ASN A 76 -22.23 8.33 -16.62
C ASN A 76 -22.53 8.56 -18.12
N ARG A 77 -21.80 9.45 -18.80
CA ARG A 77 -21.92 9.63 -20.25
C ARG A 77 -21.54 8.34 -20.99
N GLY A 78 -20.45 7.69 -20.60
CA GLY A 78 -20.04 6.43 -21.18
C GLY A 78 -21.09 5.33 -21.02
N VAL A 79 -21.71 5.21 -19.84
CA VAL A 79 -22.78 4.24 -19.59
C VAL A 79 -24.02 4.54 -20.45
N LYS A 80 -24.43 5.82 -20.56
CA LYS A 80 -25.59 6.24 -21.37
C LYS A 80 -25.40 6.01 -22.87
N SER A 81 -24.15 5.88 -23.35
CA SER A 81 -23.85 5.54 -24.75
C SER A 81 -23.63 4.04 -24.99
N GLY A 82 -24.01 3.18 -24.03
CA GLY A 82 -23.94 1.72 -24.17
C GLY A 82 -22.71 1.08 -23.57
N GLY A 83 -21.81 1.85 -22.94
CA GLY A 83 -20.71 1.34 -22.16
C GLY A 83 -21.15 0.79 -20.80
N GLN A 84 -20.19 0.35 -20.00
CA GLN A 84 -20.42 -0.14 -18.66
C GLN A 84 -19.48 0.59 -17.68
N ALA A 85 -19.99 0.92 -16.49
CA ALA A 85 -19.13 1.24 -15.36
C ALA A 85 -18.71 -0.06 -14.69
N ARG A 86 -17.42 -0.28 -14.54
CA ARG A 86 -16.87 -1.41 -13.78
C ARG A 86 -15.88 -0.89 -12.77
N SER A 87 -16.12 -1.24 -11.51
CA SER A 87 -15.24 -0.87 -10.38
C SER A 87 -14.94 0.64 -10.31
N PHE A 88 -15.92 1.47 -10.68
CA PHE A 88 -15.80 2.92 -10.54
C PHE A 88 -16.03 3.31 -9.08
N GLU A 89 -15.18 4.16 -8.53
CA GLU A 89 -15.26 4.58 -7.12
C GLU A 89 -15.46 6.08 -7.04
N ASN A 90 -16.37 6.53 -6.17
CA ASN A 90 -16.54 7.92 -5.82
C ASN A 90 -17.07 8.09 -4.39
N ARG A 91 -17.01 9.31 -3.87
CA ARG A 91 -17.49 9.65 -2.54
C ARG A 91 -18.90 10.19 -2.59
N TYR A 92 -19.76 9.65 -1.74
CA TYR A 92 -21.16 10.08 -1.56
C TYR A 92 -21.34 10.70 -0.18
N LEU A 93 -22.14 11.78 -0.15
CA LEU A 93 -22.51 12.50 1.06
C LEU A 93 -23.48 11.68 1.88
N CYS A 94 -23.25 11.58 3.18
CA CYS A 94 -24.21 11.09 4.17
C CYS A 94 -25.01 12.23 4.78
N LYS A 95 -26.15 11.90 5.37
CA LYS A 95 -27.03 12.90 6.03
C LYS A 95 -26.38 13.57 7.22
N ASP A 96 -25.43 12.91 7.89
CA ASP A 96 -24.65 13.44 8.99
C ASP A 96 -23.47 14.35 8.54
N GLY A 97 -23.31 14.57 7.25
CA GLY A 97 -22.22 15.35 6.67
C GLY A 97 -20.94 14.55 6.38
N SER A 98 -20.88 13.30 6.76
CA SER A 98 -19.73 12.44 6.45
C SER A 98 -19.74 11.96 4.99
N TRP A 99 -18.62 11.36 4.56
CA TRP A 99 -18.47 10.82 3.21
C TRP A 99 -18.28 9.31 3.25
N ARG A 100 -18.97 8.60 2.29
CA ARG A 100 -18.78 7.18 2.05
C ARG A 100 -18.17 6.94 0.69
N TRP A 101 -17.20 6.04 0.62
CA TRP A 101 -16.68 5.56 -0.64
C TRP A 101 -17.58 4.46 -1.19
N LEU A 102 -18.14 4.69 -2.37
CA LEU A 102 -18.96 3.73 -3.06
C LEU A 102 -18.25 3.19 -4.30
N LEU A 103 -18.20 1.87 -4.42
CA LEU A 103 -17.69 1.12 -5.58
C LEU A 103 -18.87 0.72 -6.46
N TRP A 104 -18.87 1.17 -7.71
CA TRP A 104 -19.98 1.05 -8.62
C TRP A 104 -19.74 0.06 -9.75
N ASN A 105 -20.80 -0.71 -10.08
CA ASN A 105 -20.98 -1.37 -11.35
C ASN A 105 -22.33 -0.92 -11.93
N ALA A 106 -22.34 -0.49 -13.19
CA ALA A 106 -23.54 0.04 -13.84
C ALA A 106 -23.59 -0.33 -15.31
N THR A 107 -24.80 -0.56 -15.80
CA THR A 107 -25.13 -0.76 -17.21
C THR A 107 -26.43 -0.05 -17.55
N ALA A 108 -26.63 0.30 -18.82
CA ALA A 108 -27.85 0.94 -19.26
C ALA A 108 -28.67 0.02 -20.16
N ASP A 109 -29.98 0.07 -19.98
CA ASP A 109 -30.97 -0.32 -21.00
C ASP A 109 -31.25 0.93 -21.84
N LEU A 110 -30.74 0.95 -23.06
CA LEU A 110 -30.83 2.11 -23.95
C LEU A 110 -32.23 2.31 -24.46
N ASP A 111 -32.98 1.25 -24.67
CA ASP A 111 -34.35 1.31 -25.18
C ASP A 111 -35.31 1.92 -24.15
N ARG A 112 -35.14 1.52 -22.88
CA ARG A 112 -35.92 2.04 -21.76
C ARG A 112 -35.34 3.30 -21.15
N ARG A 113 -34.13 3.69 -21.53
CA ARG A 113 -33.38 4.83 -21.00
C ARG A 113 -33.23 4.76 -19.46
N VAL A 114 -32.91 3.57 -18.96
CA VAL A 114 -32.73 3.28 -17.54
C VAL A 114 -31.31 2.75 -17.30
N ILE A 115 -30.66 3.25 -16.25
CA ILE A 115 -29.39 2.77 -15.76
C ILE A 115 -29.64 1.86 -14.56
N TYR A 116 -29.14 0.66 -14.63
CA TYR A 116 -29.11 -0.32 -13.53
C TYR A 116 -27.76 -0.28 -12.86
N SER A 117 -27.75 -0.05 -11.56
CA SER A 117 -26.49 0.09 -10.84
C SER A 117 -26.51 -0.68 -9.52
N VAL A 118 -25.34 -1.22 -9.20
CA VAL A 118 -25.01 -1.78 -7.89
C VAL A 118 -23.84 -0.98 -7.34
N ALA A 119 -23.98 -0.50 -6.11
CA ALA A 119 -22.89 0.12 -5.39
C ALA A 119 -22.60 -0.62 -4.08
N ARG A 120 -21.35 -0.69 -3.69
CA ARG A 120 -20.90 -1.25 -2.42
C ARG A 120 -20.17 -0.20 -1.62
N ASP A 121 -20.48 -0.09 -0.32
CA ASP A 121 -19.69 0.73 0.59
C ASP A 121 -18.32 0.08 0.81
N VAL A 122 -17.28 0.79 0.38
CA VAL A 122 -15.88 0.38 0.53
C VAL A 122 -15.09 1.32 1.44
N THR A 123 -15.79 2.12 2.26
CA THR A 123 -15.18 3.11 3.15
C THR A 123 -14.20 2.48 4.12
N ALA A 124 -14.59 1.37 4.77
CA ALA A 124 -13.70 0.66 5.69
C ALA A 124 -12.46 0.10 4.98
N ARG A 125 -12.61 -0.42 3.76
CA ARG A 125 -11.47 -0.88 2.94
C ARG A 125 -10.53 0.27 2.61
N LYS A 126 -11.06 1.42 2.16
CA LYS A 126 -10.25 2.61 1.84
C LYS A 126 -9.51 3.16 3.06
N ALA A 127 -10.15 3.17 4.22
CA ALA A 127 -9.51 3.58 5.47
C ALA A 127 -8.36 2.64 5.86
N ALA A 128 -8.56 1.32 5.74
CA ALA A 128 -7.52 0.35 6.02
C ALA A 128 -6.35 0.42 5.02
N GLU A 129 -6.62 0.65 3.73
CA GLU A 129 -5.60 0.87 2.70
C GLU A 129 -4.75 2.10 3.01
N ALA A 130 -5.38 3.24 3.32
CA ALA A 130 -4.69 4.48 3.68
C ALA A 130 -3.84 4.33 4.95
N GLU A 131 -4.37 3.66 5.98
CA GLU A 131 -3.62 3.39 7.21
C GLU A 131 -2.42 2.48 6.96
N ARG A 132 -2.58 1.44 6.13
CA ARG A 132 -1.47 0.57 5.74
C ARG A 132 -0.37 1.35 5.01
N GLU A 133 -0.74 2.22 4.07
CA GLU A 133 0.23 3.06 3.35
C GLU A 133 0.98 3.98 4.30
N ARG A 134 0.28 4.61 5.26
CA ARG A 134 0.88 5.45 6.29
C ARG A 134 1.93 4.68 7.10
N LEU A 135 1.55 3.48 7.61
CA LEU A 135 2.44 2.65 8.41
C LEU A 135 3.67 2.16 7.63
N VAL A 136 3.51 1.85 6.33
CA VAL A 136 4.64 1.47 5.46
C VAL A 136 5.63 2.62 5.32
N LEU A 137 5.15 3.85 5.10
CA LEU A 137 6.03 5.03 5.02
C LEU A 137 6.74 5.32 6.34
N GLU A 138 6.04 5.22 7.46
CA GLU A 138 6.64 5.39 8.80
C GLU A 138 7.71 4.33 9.07
N LEU A 139 7.45 3.07 8.73
CA LEU A 139 8.42 1.98 8.89
C LEU A 139 9.66 2.19 8.01
N GLN A 140 9.47 2.63 6.76
CA GLN A 140 10.58 2.93 5.86
C GLN A 140 11.46 4.07 6.39
N ALA A 141 10.85 5.12 6.92
CA ALA A 141 11.56 6.25 7.54
C ALA A 141 12.37 5.79 8.76
N ALA A 142 11.78 5.00 9.65
CA ALA A 142 12.46 4.45 10.83
C ALA A 142 13.65 3.53 10.44
N LEU A 143 13.45 2.68 9.43
CA LEU A 143 14.52 1.81 8.91
C LEU A 143 15.69 2.62 8.30
N ALA A 144 15.39 3.72 7.61
CA ALA A 144 16.40 4.61 7.06
C ALA A 144 17.23 5.27 8.17
N GLU A 145 16.58 5.71 9.24
CA GLU A 145 17.25 6.27 10.42
C GLU A 145 18.18 5.27 11.09
N VAL A 146 17.71 4.03 11.32
CA VAL A 146 18.53 2.95 11.88
C VAL A 146 19.75 2.65 11.01
N LYS A 147 19.61 2.62 9.68
CA LYS A 147 20.74 2.43 8.76
C LYS A 147 21.77 3.55 8.88
N THR A 148 21.32 4.78 9.04
CA THR A 148 22.22 5.95 9.19
C THR A 148 23.00 5.88 10.49
N LEU A 149 22.36 5.52 11.60
CA LEU A 149 23.02 5.36 12.90
C LEU A 149 24.05 4.20 12.90
N ARG A 150 23.79 3.13 12.15
CA ARG A 150 24.74 2.00 12.00
C ARG A 150 25.89 2.28 11.04
N ALA A 151 25.86 3.40 10.31
CA ALA A 151 26.94 3.76 9.39
C ALA A 151 28.24 4.19 10.09
N TYR A 152 28.22 4.47 11.38
CA TYR A 152 29.38 4.85 12.16
C TYR A 152 29.93 3.66 12.92
N LEU A 153 31.07 3.10 12.44
CA LEU A 153 31.80 2.08 13.16
C LEU A 153 32.77 2.74 14.15
N PRO A 154 32.62 2.51 15.45
CA PRO A 154 33.55 3.04 16.44
C PRO A 154 34.91 2.34 16.30
N ILE A 155 35.93 3.06 15.81
CA ILE A 155 37.29 2.55 15.67
C ILE A 155 38.23 3.16 16.70
N CYS A 156 39.17 2.36 17.20
CA CYS A 156 40.24 2.83 18.07
C CYS A 156 41.19 3.75 17.30
N SER A 157 41.42 4.96 17.78
CA SER A 157 42.32 5.93 17.15
C SER A 157 43.80 5.44 17.09
N TYR A 158 44.20 4.53 17.97
CA TYR A 158 45.57 3.99 18.05
C TYR A 158 45.76 2.71 17.24
N CYS A 159 44.99 1.65 17.55
CA CYS A 159 45.22 0.34 16.94
C CYS A 159 44.25 0.00 15.81
N ARG A 160 43.30 0.89 15.47
CA ARG A 160 42.33 0.73 14.39
C ARG A 160 41.35 -0.45 14.53
N LYS A 161 41.29 -1.08 15.70
CA LYS A 161 40.28 -2.10 15.97
C LYS A 161 38.90 -1.49 16.01
N ILE A 162 37.89 -2.24 15.56
CA ILE A 162 36.47 -1.89 15.62
C ILE A 162 35.90 -2.43 16.94
N ARG A 163 35.04 -1.62 17.58
CA ARG A 163 34.25 -2.06 18.72
C ARG A 163 32.91 -2.55 18.20
N ASP A 164 32.54 -3.80 18.48
CA ASP A 164 31.25 -4.38 18.13
C ASP A 164 30.14 -4.00 19.12
N ASP A 165 28.93 -4.46 18.84
CA ASP A 165 27.73 -4.17 19.63
C ASP A 165 27.79 -4.79 21.06
N GLU A 166 28.68 -5.78 21.29
CA GLU A 166 28.92 -6.41 22.59
C GLU A 166 30.06 -5.75 23.37
N ASN A 167 30.59 -4.61 22.88
CA ASN A 167 31.73 -3.87 23.43
C ASN A 167 33.09 -4.58 23.35
N TYR A 168 33.27 -5.59 22.49
CA TYR A 168 34.55 -6.20 22.22
C TYR A 168 35.30 -5.50 21.08
N TRP A 169 36.63 -5.39 21.21
CA TRP A 169 37.50 -4.80 20.21
C TRP A 169 38.08 -5.88 19.31
N GLN A 170 37.74 -5.91 18.03
CA GLN A 170 38.20 -6.87 17.06
C GLN A 170 38.87 -6.21 15.84
N ASN A 171 39.63 -6.97 15.06
CA ASN A 171 40.26 -6.48 13.84
C ASN A 171 39.19 -6.15 12.79
N VAL A 172 39.47 -5.16 11.92
CA VAL A 172 38.58 -4.72 10.85
C VAL A 172 38.18 -5.89 9.96
N GLU A 173 39.14 -6.73 9.56
CA GLU A 173 38.90 -7.88 8.69
C GLU A 173 37.94 -8.88 9.35
N SER A 174 38.19 -9.21 10.65
CA SER A 174 37.31 -10.12 11.40
C SER A 174 35.88 -9.57 11.49
N TYR A 175 35.74 -8.29 11.82
CA TYR A 175 34.43 -7.63 11.90
C TYR A 175 33.69 -7.68 10.57
N ILE A 176 34.35 -7.29 9.47
CA ILE A 176 33.72 -7.27 8.15
C ILE A 176 33.36 -8.69 7.69
N THR A 177 34.24 -9.67 7.87
CA THR A 177 33.98 -11.06 7.51
C THR A 177 32.74 -11.60 8.22
N THR A 178 32.65 -11.34 9.54
CA THR A 178 31.49 -11.81 10.35
C THR A 178 30.20 -11.16 9.96
N HIS A 179 30.19 -9.85 9.62
CA HIS A 179 28.96 -9.09 9.38
C HIS A 179 28.54 -9.02 7.92
N THR A 180 29.43 -9.27 6.96
CA THR A 180 29.12 -9.15 5.52
C THR A 180 29.39 -10.43 4.73
N GLY A 181 30.04 -11.44 5.31
CA GLY A 181 30.48 -12.63 4.59
C GLY A 181 31.64 -12.40 3.61
N THR A 182 32.21 -11.19 3.58
CA THR A 182 33.32 -10.83 2.70
C THR A 182 34.58 -11.54 3.16
N GLN A 183 35.33 -12.15 2.24
CA GLN A 183 36.66 -12.73 2.50
C GLN A 183 37.74 -11.79 2.02
N PHE A 184 38.85 -11.71 2.79
CA PHE A 184 40.01 -10.87 2.46
C PHE A 184 41.11 -11.73 1.88
N SER A 185 41.73 -11.29 0.76
CA SER A 185 42.99 -11.78 0.28
C SER A 185 44.10 -10.83 0.72
N HIS A 186 45.22 -11.37 1.19
CA HIS A 186 46.35 -10.57 1.66
C HIS A 186 47.34 -10.31 0.52
N GLY A 187 47.80 -9.08 0.42
CA GLY A 187 48.82 -8.64 -0.51
C GLY A 187 49.58 -7.44 0.06
N ILE A 188 50.71 -7.12 -0.53
CA ILE A 188 51.52 -5.95 -0.15
C ILE A 188 51.31 -4.87 -1.21
N CYS A 189 50.85 -3.69 -0.84
CA CYS A 189 50.74 -2.57 -1.76
C CYS A 189 52.13 -2.03 -2.16
N PRO A 190 52.27 -1.36 -3.32
CA PRO A 190 53.58 -0.89 -3.80
C PRO A 190 54.37 -0.04 -2.80
N SER A 191 53.69 0.87 -2.09
CA SER A 191 54.35 1.71 -1.07
C SER A 191 54.85 0.92 0.13
N CYS A 192 54.07 -0.02 0.63
CA CYS A 192 54.52 -0.91 1.74
C CYS A 192 55.63 -1.84 1.26
N TYR A 193 55.59 -2.35 0.02
CA TYR A 193 56.63 -3.18 -0.56
C TYR A 193 57.98 -2.45 -0.54
N THR A 194 58.04 -1.20 -1.01
CA THR A 194 59.25 -0.38 -1.00
C THR A 194 59.77 -0.21 0.43
N THR A 195 58.94 0.13 1.40
CA THR A 195 59.32 0.32 2.79
C THR A 195 59.88 -0.98 3.43
N VAL A 196 59.20 -2.10 3.17
CA VAL A 196 59.65 -3.42 3.71
C VAL A 196 60.99 -3.84 3.09
N MET A 197 61.17 -3.61 1.78
CA MET A 197 62.45 -3.92 1.10
C MET A 197 63.59 -3.05 1.59
N GLU A 198 63.37 -1.74 1.78
CA GLU A 198 64.38 -0.84 2.36
C GLU A 198 64.80 -1.27 3.77
N GLN A 199 63.82 -1.64 4.63
CA GLN A 199 64.11 -2.15 5.97
C GLN A 199 64.83 -3.49 5.95
N HIS A 200 64.56 -4.37 4.99
CA HIS A 200 65.25 -5.64 4.82
C HIS A 200 66.72 -5.46 4.38
N LEU A 201 66.91 -4.58 3.40
CA LEU A 201 68.28 -4.24 2.92
C LEU A 201 69.07 -3.56 3.99
N ALA A 202 68.54 -2.65 4.78
CA ALA A 202 69.17 -2.01 5.89
C ALA A 202 69.59 -3.02 6.99
N LYS A 203 68.79 -4.03 7.31
CA LYS A 203 69.12 -5.09 8.26
C LYS A 203 70.24 -6.02 7.74
N GLN A 204 70.25 -6.31 6.45
CA GLN A 204 71.37 -7.11 5.87
C GLN A 204 72.67 -6.35 5.85
N ALA A 205 72.68 -5.05 5.61
CA ALA A 205 73.86 -4.20 5.65
C ALA A 205 74.45 -4.06 7.08
N ALA A 206 73.58 -4.06 8.10
CA ALA A 206 74.02 -3.97 9.51
C ALA A 206 74.48 -5.31 10.10
N GLY A 207 74.24 -6.45 9.42
CA GLY A 207 74.53 -7.79 9.90
C GLY A 207 75.82 -8.42 9.36
N HIS A 208 76.70 -7.71 8.59
CA HIS A 208 77.98 -8.21 8.16
C HIS A 208 79.11 -7.59 9.03
N PRO A 209 79.66 -8.31 9.98
CA PRO A 209 80.92 -7.89 10.60
C PRO A 209 82.02 -7.90 9.51
N ALA A 210 82.81 -6.83 9.44
CA ALA A 210 83.99 -6.74 8.57
C ALA A 210 84.89 -7.92 8.83
N PRO A 211 85.48 -8.54 7.78
CA PRO A 211 86.48 -9.58 8.04
C PRO A 211 87.70 -8.94 8.70
N ASP A 212 88.06 -9.48 9.92
CA ASP A 212 89.27 -9.13 10.61
C ASP A 212 90.47 -9.32 9.67
N GLY A 213 91.14 -8.22 9.37
CA GLY A 213 92.44 -8.21 8.70
C GLY A 213 93.52 -8.69 9.70
N GLY A 214 93.82 -9.97 9.66
CA GLY A 214 95.00 -10.53 10.33
C GLY A 214 96.19 -10.44 9.43
N ALA A 215 97.22 -9.76 9.92
CA ALA A 215 98.59 -9.74 9.41
C ALA A 215 99.27 -11.06 9.61
#